data_d25e3681a486fc2918c36a016cc1f5c1
#
_entry.id   d25e3681a486fc2918c36a016cc1f5c1
#
_cell.length_a   1.000
_cell.length_b   1.000
_cell.length_c   1.000
_cell.angle_alpha   90.00
_cell.angle_beta   90.00
_cell.angle_gamma   90.00
#
_symmetry.space_group_name_H-M   'P 1'
#
loop_
_entity.id
_entity.type
_entity.pdbx_description
1 polymer ?
#
loop_
_entity_poly.entity_id
_entity_poly.type
_entity_poly.pdbx_seq_one_letter_code
_entity_poly.pdbx_strand_id
1 'polypeptide(L)'
;MWSGWGLLMNRILLIAVLTVVVGASGFLVLTSPFTWRLVHASRDVADAGAPNLANGRTLFIAGDCAICHATPGQGDASRLGGGQALKTGFGTFYMPNISSDPIDGLGRWTVPQFVTAMREGVSPEGRNEYPAFPYTSYQRMRANDLRDLLGYIESLPPVPGKVRDHDLKFPFSLRRGVGVWRLAFLDGRPAQSVPSQGVVLERGRYLVEGPAHCAECHSPRNVAGAIVADRRFAGGADQGGTGYTPNITPDETGIGYWSESEIVDYLKLGTSPIDIHTGGDMAEIVANTTRLPEADLHAIAAYLKSLPAIDAPSPGSPEPNRTAMIRMLPVKDAAAAQSKLAALGSPTSGDATAEYVVSTKSLFNDAASAAVKGAEVGKVMAATRLDVLARSGGLIQVRIDGWQQDGSDSALYALQGQRIVQAVLTPAAIARIVRGKAVHDSVSNLDWHRSSLTAWTDGQGLNPGLPALWAYSANLYGDTCAACHALPLSGAYLSNQWVGVLGAMKRYAPLDDDQYRLLLAYLQYHSKDVGGATVAATR
;
A
#
# COMPACT_ATOMS: atom_id res chain seq x y z
N MET A 1 56.75 40.50 -31.83
CA MET A 1 55.30 40.05 -31.82
C MET A 1 54.95 38.88 -30.87
N TRP A 2 55.85 38.41 -30.06
CA TRP A 2 55.58 37.21 -29.19
C TRP A 2 55.14 37.54 -27.77
N SER A 3 55.30 38.76 -27.27
CA SER A 3 54.98 39.15 -25.89
C SER A 3 53.49 39.41 -25.63
N GLY A 4 52.67 39.68 -26.65
CA GLY A 4 51.23 39.95 -26.48
C GLY A 4 50.38 38.71 -26.30
N TRP A 5 50.78 37.60 -26.91
CA TRP A 5 50.02 36.31 -26.81
C TRP A 5 50.13 35.69 -25.44
N GLY A 6 51.28 35.76 -24.77
CA GLY A 6 51.45 35.26 -23.42
C GLY A 6 50.59 35.99 -22.37
N LEU A 7 50.51 37.33 -22.51
CA LEU A 7 49.67 38.16 -21.64
C LEU A 7 48.17 37.90 -21.84
N LEU A 8 47.75 37.69 -23.10
CA LEU A 8 46.34 37.36 -23.41
C LEU A 8 45.96 35.96 -22.88
N MET A 9 46.82 34.96 -23.07
CA MET A 9 46.62 33.60 -22.61
C MET A 9 46.55 33.52 -21.07
N ASN A 10 47.42 34.29 -20.36
CA ASN A 10 47.38 34.36 -18.89
C ASN A 10 46.09 35.05 -18.38
N ARG A 11 45.59 36.09 -19.07
CA ARG A 11 44.30 36.73 -18.73
C ARG A 11 43.12 35.77 -18.93
N ILE A 12 43.09 35.04 -20.06
CA ILE A 12 42.05 34.03 -20.32
C ILE A 12 42.09 32.92 -19.25
N LEU A 13 43.24 32.41 -18.91
CA LEU A 13 43.42 31.40 -17.86
C LEU A 13 42.95 31.93 -16.49
N LEU A 14 43.33 33.16 -16.14
CA LEU A 14 42.92 33.80 -14.90
C LEU A 14 41.39 33.98 -14.84
N ILE A 15 40.74 34.41 -15.90
CA ILE A 15 39.28 34.53 -16.00
C ILE A 15 38.61 33.15 -15.86
N ALA A 16 39.13 32.13 -16.55
CA ALA A 16 38.62 30.77 -16.46
C ALA A 16 38.73 30.23 -15.03
N VAL A 17 39.87 30.38 -14.38
CA VAL A 17 40.07 29.97 -12.98
C VAL A 17 39.14 30.74 -12.05
N LEU A 18 39.01 32.07 -12.21
CA LEU A 18 38.10 32.86 -11.39
C LEU A 18 36.65 32.44 -11.57
N THR A 19 36.23 32.17 -12.80
CA THR A 19 34.86 31.65 -13.09
C THR A 19 34.61 30.32 -12.41
N VAL A 20 35.58 29.40 -12.48
CA VAL A 20 35.46 28.10 -11.80
C VAL A 20 35.41 28.27 -10.28
N VAL A 21 36.27 29.13 -9.70
CA VAL A 21 36.27 29.38 -8.25
C VAL A 21 34.96 30.02 -7.79
N VAL A 22 34.46 31.03 -8.52
CA VAL A 22 33.17 31.67 -8.19
C VAL A 22 32.02 30.68 -8.34
N GLY A 23 32.00 29.87 -9.41
CA GLY A 23 31.01 28.84 -9.63
C GLY A 23 31.03 27.77 -8.53
N ALA A 24 32.22 27.28 -8.17
CA ALA A 24 32.39 26.31 -7.10
C ALA A 24 31.96 26.86 -5.72
N SER A 25 32.38 28.11 -5.42
CA SER A 25 31.98 28.78 -4.18
C SER A 25 30.48 29.01 -4.13
N GLY A 26 29.87 29.46 -5.21
CA GLY A 26 28.43 29.62 -5.34
C GLY A 26 27.68 28.28 -5.12
N PHE A 27 28.17 27.21 -5.76
CA PHE A 27 27.63 25.87 -5.54
C PHE A 27 27.74 25.43 -4.08
N LEU A 28 28.89 25.62 -3.45
CA LEU A 28 29.10 25.26 -2.04
C LEU A 28 28.16 26.02 -1.09
N VAL A 29 27.93 27.31 -1.37
CA VAL A 29 27.01 28.15 -0.59
C VAL A 29 25.57 27.70 -0.80
N LEU A 30 25.13 27.60 -2.05
CA LEU A 30 23.73 27.22 -2.37
C LEU A 30 23.35 25.81 -1.91
N THR A 31 24.30 24.89 -1.87
CA THR A 31 24.07 23.52 -1.41
C THR A 31 24.25 23.31 0.09
N SER A 32 24.63 24.38 0.81
CA SER A 32 24.79 24.33 2.26
C SER A 32 23.43 24.24 2.97
N PRO A 33 23.26 23.35 3.95
CA PRO A 33 22.07 23.33 4.82
C PRO A 33 21.85 24.69 5.52
N PHE A 34 22.91 25.40 5.84
CA PHE A 34 22.84 26.73 6.46
C PHE A 34 22.11 27.75 5.57
N THR A 35 22.37 27.75 4.26
CA THR A 35 21.73 28.67 3.33
C THR A 35 20.21 28.51 3.31
N TRP A 36 19.73 27.27 3.33
CA TRP A 36 18.30 26.99 3.41
C TRP A 36 17.69 27.55 4.72
N ARG A 37 18.36 27.38 5.84
CA ARG A 37 17.90 27.87 7.16
C ARG A 37 17.83 29.39 7.26
N LEU A 38 18.67 30.13 6.54
CA LEU A 38 18.58 31.59 6.50
C LEU A 38 17.25 32.09 5.95
N VAL A 39 16.64 31.31 5.07
CA VAL A 39 15.36 31.67 4.41
C VAL A 39 14.17 31.03 5.11
N HIS A 40 14.33 29.85 5.73
CA HIS A 40 13.25 29.02 6.23
C HIS A 40 13.38 28.65 7.72
N ALA A 41 13.90 29.55 8.55
CA ALA A 41 14.06 29.30 9.98
C ALA A 41 12.72 28.98 10.66
N SER A 42 12.59 27.78 11.24
CA SER A 42 11.44 27.41 12.07
C SER A 42 11.66 27.82 13.52
N ARG A 43 10.63 28.39 14.15
CA ARG A 43 10.61 28.72 15.58
C ARG A 43 9.98 27.62 16.44
N ASP A 44 9.43 26.58 15.83
CA ASP A 44 8.83 25.46 16.54
C ASP A 44 9.93 24.54 17.07
N VAL A 45 10.17 24.60 18.35
CA VAL A 45 11.19 23.83 19.09
C VAL A 45 10.48 22.92 20.08
N ALA A 46 10.94 21.70 20.24
CA ALA A 46 10.41 20.80 21.24
C ALA A 46 10.72 21.34 22.65
N ASP A 47 9.74 21.28 23.53
CA ASP A 47 9.97 21.58 24.94
C ASP A 47 10.81 20.47 25.61
N ALA A 48 11.34 20.78 26.81
CA ALA A 48 12.22 19.89 27.57
C ALA A 48 11.48 18.77 28.33
N GLY A 49 10.19 18.56 28.05
CA GLY A 49 9.38 17.54 28.71
C GLY A 49 9.74 16.11 28.29
N ALA A 50 9.37 15.15 29.16
CA ALA A 50 9.50 13.74 28.81
C ALA A 50 8.62 13.37 27.59
N PRO A 51 9.07 12.44 26.71
CA PRO A 51 8.30 12.04 25.55
C PRO A 51 7.03 11.28 25.95
N ASN A 52 5.93 11.54 25.24
CA ASN A 52 4.71 10.76 25.32
C ASN A 52 4.83 9.54 24.38
N LEU A 53 5.16 8.38 24.95
CA LEU A 53 5.40 7.15 24.17
C LEU A 53 4.13 6.66 23.46
N ALA A 54 2.93 6.92 24.00
CA ALA A 54 1.68 6.53 23.34
C ALA A 54 1.44 7.38 22.07
N ASN A 55 1.67 8.69 22.13
CA ASN A 55 1.65 9.56 20.97
C ASN A 55 2.74 9.16 19.96
N GLY A 56 3.97 8.93 20.44
CA GLY A 56 5.09 8.47 19.61
C GLY A 56 4.77 7.18 18.87
N ARG A 57 4.12 6.20 19.54
CA ARG A 57 3.67 4.96 18.91
C ARG A 57 2.62 5.21 17.83
N THR A 58 1.64 6.08 18.08
CA THR A 58 0.63 6.44 17.08
C THR A 58 1.28 7.06 15.84
N LEU A 59 2.22 7.97 16.02
CA LEU A 59 2.95 8.62 14.92
C LEU A 59 3.86 7.63 14.17
N PHE A 60 4.49 6.69 14.86
CA PHE A 60 5.30 5.63 14.28
C PHE A 60 4.46 4.72 13.36
N ILE A 61 3.25 4.37 13.81
CA ILE A 61 2.30 3.58 13.05
C ILE A 61 1.79 4.39 11.84
N ALA A 62 1.37 5.63 12.06
CA ALA A 62 0.87 6.50 10.99
C ALA A 62 1.94 6.81 9.93
N GLY A 63 3.20 6.89 10.35
CA GLY A 63 4.35 7.15 9.46
C GLY A 63 4.92 5.90 8.80
N ASP A 64 4.33 4.72 9.01
CA ASP A 64 4.74 3.45 8.40
C ASP A 64 6.24 3.14 8.55
N CYS A 65 6.85 3.62 9.64
CA CYS A 65 8.31 3.58 9.82
C CYS A 65 8.89 2.16 9.69
N ALA A 66 8.18 1.16 10.24
CA ALA A 66 8.61 -0.23 10.20
C ALA A 66 8.59 -0.83 8.79
N ILE A 67 7.70 -0.39 7.89
CA ILE A 67 7.63 -0.92 6.52
C ILE A 67 8.96 -0.75 5.79
N CYS A 68 9.59 0.42 5.96
CA CYS A 68 10.87 0.73 5.32
C CYS A 68 12.07 0.35 6.17
N HIS A 69 11.99 0.49 7.51
CA HIS A 69 13.14 0.42 8.40
C HIS A 69 13.26 -0.88 9.19
N ALA A 70 12.27 -1.79 9.14
CA ALA A 70 12.42 -3.12 9.73
C ALA A 70 13.54 -3.90 9.02
N THR A 71 14.25 -4.73 9.79
CA THR A 71 15.32 -5.56 9.24
C THR A 71 14.71 -6.65 8.34
N PRO A 72 15.10 -6.75 7.06
CA PRO A 72 14.57 -7.75 6.15
C PRO A 72 14.77 -9.20 6.66
N GLY A 73 13.76 -10.04 6.44
CA GLY A 73 13.82 -11.45 6.82
C GLY A 73 13.67 -11.73 8.33
N GLN A 74 13.39 -10.71 9.14
CA GLN A 74 13.04 -10.86 10.55
C GLN A 74 11.55 -10.54 10.73
N GLY A 75 10.77 -11.50 11.23
CA GLY A 75 9.33 -11.34 11.43
C GLY A 75 8.93 -10.33 12.53
N ASP A 76 9.89 -9.65 13.15
CA ASP A 76 9.69 -8.66 14.20
C ASP A 76 9.87 -7.23 13.64
N ALA A 77 8.75 -6.56 13.37
CA ALA A 77 8.69 -5.18 12.88
C ALA A 77 9.24 -4.14 13.87
N SER A 78 9.53 -4.51 15.13
CA SER A 78 10.17 -3.62 16.10
C SER A 78 11.69 -3.54 15.94
N ARG A 79 12.30 -4.40 15.15
CA ARG A 79 13.73 -4.44 14.90
C ARG A 79 14.10 -3.56 13.70
N LEU A 80 14.42 -2.32 13.97
CA LEU A 80 14.56 -1.25 12.96
C LEU A 80 16.00 -1.12 12.41
N GLY A 81 16.66 -2.24 12.12
CA GLY A 81 18.04 -2.27 11.61
C GLY A 81 18.22 -1.80 10.17
N GLY A 82 17.13 -1.52 9.45
CA GLY A 82 17.17 -1.06 8.07
C GLY A 82 17.66 -2.12 7.09
N GLY A 83 18.12 -1.67 5.91
CA GLY A 83 18.69 -2.52 4.87
C GLY A 83 17.74 -2.83 3.72
N GLN A 84 16.45 -2.49 3.84
CA GLN A 84 15.49 -2.65 2.75
C GLN A 84 15.86 -1.77 1.55
N ALA A 85 15.69 -2.31 0.35
CA ALA A 85 16.06 -1.65 -0.89
C ALA A 85 14.83 -1.04 -1.59
N LEU A 86 14.83 0.27 -1.80
CA LEU A 86 13.87 0.98 -2.63
C LEU A 86 14.49 1.24 -4.01
N LYS A 87 14.01 0.55 -5.04
CA LYS A 87 14.46 0.72 -6.42
C LYS A 87 13.65 1.84 -7.09
N THR A 88 14.32 2.81 -7.66
CA THR A 88 13.70 3.95 -8.34
C THR A 88 14.38 4.23 -9.68
N GLY A 89 13.84 5.14 -10.47
CA GLY A 89 14.48 5.64 -11.69
C GLY A 89 15.87 6.26 -11.45
N PHE A 90 16.14 6.76 -10.25
CA PHE A 90 17.40 7.41 -9.86
C PHE A 90 18.48 6.40 -9.42
N GLY A 91 18.10 5.17 -9.12
CA GLY A 91 18.94 4.10 -8.58
C GLY A 91 18.28 3.43 -7.38
N THR A 92 19.07 2.77 -6.55
CA THR A 92 18.59 2.04 -5.37
C THR A 92 18.95 2.78 -4.08
N PHE A 93 17.94 3.10 -3.28
CA PHE A 93 18.11 3.60 -1.93
C PHE A 93 18.06 2.42 -0.94
N TYR A 94 18.90 2.46 0.10
CA TYR A 94 18.85 1.49 1.19
C TYR A 94 18.38 2.21 2.44
N MET A 95 17.33 1.73 3.07
CA MET A 95 16.74 2.33 4.25
C MET A 95 17.72 2.25 5.42
N PRO A 96 18.03 3.36 6.11
CA PRO A 96 18.99 3.37 7.20
C PRO A 96 18.49 2.62 8.44
N ASN A 97 19.42 2.20 9.27
CA ASN A 97 19.14 1.74 10.62
C ASN A 97 18.64 2.92 11.46
N ILE A 98 17.41 2.84 11.98
CA ILE A 98 16.80 3.82 12.87
C ILE A 98 16.52 3.25 14.26
N SER A 99 17.09 2.08 14.60
CA SER A 99 16.94 1.51 15.93
C SER A 99 17.64 2.37 17.00
N SER A 100 17.43 2.03 18.26
CA SER A 100 18.10 2.66 19.40
C SER A 100 19.59 2.26 19.55
N ASP A 101 20.20 1.60 18.55
CA ASP A 101 21.62 1.29 18.56
C ASP A 101 22.46 2.59 18.56
N PRO A 102 23.43 2.73 19.51
CA PRO A 102 24.18 3.98 19.67
C PRO A 102 25.28 4.19 18.62
N ILE A 103 25.60 3.20 17.80
CA ILE A 103 26.69 3.27 16.81
C ILE A 103 26.11 3.37 15.40
N ASP A 104 25.19 2.47 15.07
CA ASP A 104 24.66 2.32 13.70
C ASP A 104 23.24 2.87 13.55
N GLY A 105 22.54 3.20 14.67
CA GLY A 105 21.19 3.71 14.72
C GLY A 105 21.08 5.14 15.27
N LEU A 106 19.93 5.45 15.89
CA LEU A 106 19.59 6.77 16.41
C LEU A 106 19.92 6.95 17.90
N GLY A 107 20.46 5.94 18.61
CA GLY A 107 20.60 5.94 20.08
C GLY A 107 21.52 7.01 20.68
N ARG A 108 22.21 7.82 19.85
CA ARG A 108 22.97 9.00 20.29
C ARG A 108 22.40 10.31 19.77
N TRP A 109 21.31 10.27 19.05
CA TRP A 109 20.74 11.48 18.48
C TRP A 109 20.01 12.29 19.56
N THR A 110 20.20 13.58 19.54
CA THR A 110 19.41 14.49 20.36
C THR A 110 18.10 14.83 19.69
N VAL A 111 17.08 15.23 20.46
CA VAL A 111 15.80 15.69 19.91
C VAL A 111 15.97 16.78 18.85
N PRO A 112 16.80 17.84 19.05
CA PRO A 112 17.04 18.84 18.00
C PRO A 112 17.64 18.27 16.72
N GLN A 113 18.55 17.30 16.82
CA GLN A 113 19.13 16.63 15.64
C GLN A 113 18.07 15.82 14.89
N PHE A 114 17.24 15.08 15.61
CA PHE A 114 16.15 14.31 15.02
C PHE A 114 15.12 15.23 14.36
N VAL A 115 14.68 16.30 15.04
CA VAL A 115 13.77 17.31 14.47
C VAL A 115 14.34 17.90 13.18
N THR A 116 15.64 18.22 13.17
CA THR A 116 16.33 18.74 12.00
C THR A 116 16.32 17.71 10.83
N ALA A 117 16.64 16.47 11.11
CA ALA A 117 16.62 15.42 10.09
C ALA A 117 15.24 15.21 9.52
N MET A 118 14.22 15.09 10.36
CA MET A 118 12.84 14.86 9.96
C MET A 118 12.24 16.04 9.17
N ARG A 119 12.53 17.27 9.55
CA ARG A 119 11.88 18.45 8.96
C ARG A 119 12.68 19.11 7.86
N GLU A 120 13.99 19.02 7.91
CA GLU A 120 14.87 19.70 6.97
C GLU A 120 15.64 18.73 6.07
N GLY A 121 15.61 17.42 6.33
CA GLY A 121 16.40 16.44 5.60
C GLY A 121 17.90 16.65 5.76
N VAL A 122 18.38 16.94 6.99
CA VAL A 122 19.80 17.15 7.29
C VAL A 122 20.23 16.29 8.46
N SER A 123 21.22 15.43 8.23
CA SER A 123 21.77 14.58 9.28
C SER A 123 22.55 15.39 10.35
N PRO A 124 22.86 14.81 11.53
CA PRO A 124 23.69 15.45 12.56
C PRO A 124 25.06 15.90 12.05
N GLU A 125 25.62 15.21 11.04
CA GLU A 125 26.90 15.54 10.39
C GLU A 125 26.77 16.65 9.35
N GLY A 126 25.58 17.23 9.16
CA GLY A 126 25.33 18.28 8.19
C GLY A 126 25.22 17.80 6.73
N ARG A 127 24.92 16.52 6.52
CA ARG A 127 24.69 15.96 5.17
C ARG A 127 23.23 16.16 4.78
N ASN A 128 23.00 16.52 3.51
CA ASN A 128 21.65 16.53 2.95
C ASN A 128 21.16 15.09 2.76
N GLU A 129 19.97 14.77 3.24
CA GLU A 129 19.31 13.50 2.97
C GLU A 129 18.53 13.57 1.66
N TYR A 130 18.46 12.44 0.93
CA TYR A 130 17.69 12.36 -0.31
C TYR A 130 16.19 12.43 -0.05
N PRO A 131 15.38 13.01 -0.97
CA PRO A 131 13.93 13.12 -0.79
C PRO A 131 13.17 11.79 -0.93
N ALA A 132 13.85 10.65 -1.04
CA ALA A 132 13.31 9.34 -0.74
C ALA A 132 12.97 9.18 0.76
N PHE A 133 13.61 9.96 1.62
CA PHE A 133 13.19 10.21 2.99
C PHE A 133 12.15 11.34 2.95
N PRO A 134 10.87 11.11 3.34
CA PRO A 134 9.76 12.02 3.07
C PRO A 134 9.72 13.26 3.99
N TYR A 135 10.86 13.94 4.16
CA TYR A 135 10.93 15.18 4.93
C TYR A 135 10.08 16.31 4.31
N THR A 136 9.72 16.20 3.05
CA THR A 136 8.73 17.07 2.40
C THR A 136 7.36 17.04 3.07
N SER A 137 6.99 15.91 3.64
CA SER A 137 5.80 15.74 4.46
C SER A 137 6.11 15.95 5.94
N TYR A 138 7.20 15.37 6.45
CA TYR A 138 7.56 15.45 7.86
C TYR A 138 7.89 16.87 8.35
N GLN A 139 8.21 17.82 7.45
CA GLN A 139 8.32 19.23 7.82
C GLN A 139 7.04 19.79 8.43
N ARG A 140 5.87 19.15 8.19
CA ARG A 140 4.56 19.51 8.77
C ARG A 140 4.39 19.02 10.20
N MET A 141 5.23 18.10 10.68
CA MET A 141 5.11 17.58 12.05
C MET A 141 5.57 18.60 13.09
N ARG A 142 4.90 18.62 14.25
CA ARG A 142 5.27 19.48 15.37
C ARG A 142 6.52 18.95 16.05
N ALA A 143 7.35 19.84 16.60
CA ALA A 143 8.60 19.44 17.25
C ALA A 143 8.36 18.54 18.47
N ASN A 144 7.32 18.77 19.26
CA ASN A 144 6.95 17.91 20.39
C ASN A 144 6.52 16.50 19.94
N ASP A 145 5.81 16.40 18.84
CA ASP A 145 5.41 15.11 18.25
C ASP A 145 6.63 14.33 17.75
N LEU A 146 7.61 15.00 17.18
CA LEU A 146 8.89 14.39 16.80
C LEU A 146 9.72 13.94 18.00
N ARG A 147 9.71 14.69 19.13
CA ARG A 147 10.29 14.24 20.41
C ARG A 147 9.62 12.94 20.87
N ASP A 148 8.29 12.90 20.84
CA ASP A 148 7.51 11.73 21.25
C ASP A 148 7.80 10.52 20.36
N LEU A 149 7.91 10.75 19.04
CA LEU A 149 8.28 9.72 18.06
C LEU A 149 9.70 9.18 18.32
N LEU A 150 10.69 10.05 18.53
CA LEU A 150 12.06 9.62 18.87
C LEU A 150 12.07 8.80 20.15
N GLY A 151 11.40 9.28 21.21
CA GLY A 151 11.31 8.55 22.49
C GLY A 151 10.67 7.16 22.32
N TYR A 152 9.67 7.03 21.46
CA TYR A 152 9.10 5.71 21.14
C TYR A 152 10.10 4.82 20.39
N ILE A 153 10.79 5.34 19.38
CA ILE A 153 11.83 4.59 18.64
C ILE A 153 12.95 4.14 19.59
N GLU A 154 13.40 5.01 20.49
CA GLU A 154 14.43 4.70 21.50
C GLU A 154 13.99 3.62 22.49
N SER A 155 12.68 3.45 22.71
CA SER A 155 12.13 2.39 23.56
C SER A 155 12.11 1.01 22.88
N LEU A 156 12.35 0.94 21.55
CA LEU A 156 12.41 -0.30 20.79
C LEU A 156 13.82 -0.94 20.87
N PRO A 157 13.93 -2.26 20.55
CA PRO A 157 15.20 -2.97 20.67
C PRO A 157 16.31 -2.37 19.80
N PRO A 158 17.54 -2.21 20.31
CA PRO A 158 18.69 -1.84 19.51
C PRO A 158 19.03 -2.97 18.51
N VAL A 159 19.40 -2.61 17.31
CA VAL A 159 19.82 -3.53 16.27
C VAL A 159 21.17 -3.07 15.73
N PRO A 160 22.28 -3.72 16.10
CA PRO A 160 23.58 -3.38 15.55
C PRO A 160 23.67 -3.78 14.08
N GLY A 161 24.40 -3.00 13.31
CA GLY A 161 24.66 -3.27 11.90
C GLY A 161 24.54 -2.03 11.02
N LYS A 162 25.61 -1.76 10.29
CA LYS A 162 25.66 -0.65 9.34
C LYS A 162 25.00 -1.03 8.04
N VAL A 163 24.08 -0.23 7.60
CA VAL A 163 23.46 -0.37 6.26
C VAL A 163 24.44 0.12 5.19
N ARG A 164 24.46 -0.56 4.04
CA ARG A 164 25.28 -0.15 2.88
C ARG A 164 24.85 1.19 2.31
N ASP A 165 25.77 1.88 1.64
CA ASP A 165 25.47 3.14 0.96
C ASP A 165 24.50 2.95 -0.21
N HIS A 166 23.77 4.02 -0.59
CA HIS A 166 22.89 4.03 -1.74
C HIS A 166 23.65 3.78 -3.05
N ASP A 167 23.03 3.07 -3.97
CA ASP A 167 23.54 2.83 -5.32
C ASP A 167 22.77 3.70 -6.33
N LEU A 168 23.27 4.93 -6.55
CA LEU A 168 22.58 5.95 -7.33
C LEU A 168 23.35 6.28 -8.62
N LYS A 169 22.59 6.51 -9.69
CA LYS A 169 23.13 6.93 -10.99
C LYS A 169 23.66 8.36 -10.94
N PHE A 170 24.73 8.66 -11.68
CA PHE A 170 25.15 10.04 -11.91
C PHE A 170 24.08 10.82 -12.71
N PRO A 171 23.76 12.09 -12.37
CA PRO A 171 24.39 12.95 -11.35
C PRO A 171 23.79 12.83 -9.93
N PHE A 172 22.80 11.95 -9.71
CA PHE A 172 22.09 11.80 -8.43
C PHE A 172 22.97 11.25 -7.29
N SER A 173 24.09 10.59 -7.63
CA SER A 173 25.11 10.20 -6.66
C SER A 173 25.83 11.40 -5.98
N LEU A 174 25.71 12.61 -6.55
CA LEU A 174 26.24 13.83 -5.95
C LEU A 174 25.30 14.36 -4.86
N ARG A 175 25.30 13.73 -3.68
CA ARG A 175 24.43 14.05 -2.53
C ARG A 175 24.36 15.56 -2.23
N ARG A 176 25.45 16.29 -2.41
CA ARG A 176 25.47 17.73 -2.13
C ARG A 176 24.51 18.53 -3.02
N GLY A 177 24.23 18.05 -4.25
CA GLY A 177 23.25 18.66 -5.16
C GLY A 177 21.82 18.71 -4.60
N VAL A 178 21.48 17.82 -3.66
CA VAL A 178 20.19 17.82 -2.96
C VAL A 178 19.94 19.16 -2.21
N GLY A 179 21.00 19.90 -1.83
CA GLY A 179 20.84 21.24 -1.23
C GLY A 179 20.11 22.22 -2.14
N VAL A 180 20.39 22.20 -3.45
CA VAL A 180 19.66 23.02 -4.44
C VAL A 180 18.21 22.57 -4.55
N TRP A 181 17.98 21.24 -4.56
CA TRP A 181 16.64 20.67 -4.58
C TRP A 181 15.81 21.13 -3.37
N ARG A 182 16.41 21.12 -2.17
CA ARG A 182 15.77 21.62 -0.94
C ARG A 182 15.38 23.09 -1.03
N LEU A 183 16.26 23.94 -1.55
CA LEU A 183 15.96 25.36 -1.76
C LEU A 183 14.76 25.58 -2.69
N ALA A 184 14.59 24.70 -3.69
CA ALA A 184 13.53 24.82 -4.68
C ALA A 184 12.17 24.22 -4.22
N PHE A 185 12.19 23.15 -3.43
CA PHE A 185 11.01 22.33 -3.20
C PHE A 185 10.63 22.11 -1.73
N LEU A 186 11.47 22.49 -0.76
CA LEU A 186 11.17 22.39 0.66
C LEU A 186 10.84 23.77 1.23
N ASP A 187 9.58 24.00 1.62
CA ASP A 187 9.09 25.30 2.07
C ASP A 187 9.31 25.61 3.56
N GLY A 188 9.72 24.61 4.37
CA GLY A 188 10.04 24.76 5.79
C GLY A 188 8.85 25.10 6.70
N ARG A 189 7.63 24.97 6.21
CA ARG A 189 6.44 25.39 6.96
C ARG A 189 5.86 24.23 7.77
N PRO A 190 5.85 24.32 9.12
CA PRO A 190 5.12 23.35 9.93
C PRO A 190 3.61 23.44 9.65
N ALA A 191 2.87 22.41 10.06
CA ALA A 191 1.42 22.44 9.98
C ALA A 191 0.88 23.65 10.75
N GLN A 192 0.17 24.53 10.06
CA GLN A 192 -0.50 25.65 10.70
C GLN A 192 -1.86 25.19 11.19
N SER A 193 -2.18 25.51 12.46
CA SER A 193 -3.52 25.30 12.97
C SER A 193 -4.49 26.28 12.28
N VAL A 194 -5.64 25.79 11.85
CA VAL A 194 -6.75 26.59 11.31
C VAL A 194 -7.98 26.35 12.19
N PRO A 195 -8.06 26.96 13.37
CA PRO A 195 -9.09 26.67 14.38
C PRO A 195 -10.53 26.74 13.86
N SER A 196 -10.77 27.52 12.81
CA SER A 196 -12.08 27.65 12.18
C SER A 196 -12.61 26.38 11.49
N GLN A 197 -11.75 25.40 11.24
CA GLN A 197 -12.13 24.15 10.54
C GLN A 197 -12.56 23.02 11.49
N GLY A 198 -12.40 23.19 12.79
CA GLY A 198 -12.74 22.18 13.80
C GLY A 198 -11.63 21.14 14.04
N VAL A 199 -11.65 20.56 15.24
CA VAL A 199 -10.59 19.69 15.77
C VAL A 199 -10.38 18.42 14.92
N VAL A 200 -11.47 17.83 14.43
CA VAL A 200 -11.42 16.59 13.62
C VAL A 200 -10.70 16.84 12.31
N LEU A 201 -11.08 17.89 11.60
CA LEU A 201 -10.49 18.20 10.29
C LEU A 201 -9.01 18.61 10.43
N GLU A 202 -8.66 19.35 11.49
CA GLU A 202 -7.28 19.69 11.80
C GLU A 202 -6.43 18.46 12.11
N ARG A 203 -6.98 17.50 12.87
CA ARG A 203 -6.29 16.24 13.15
C ARG A 203 -6.04 15.44 11.87
N GLY A 204 -7.07 15.32 11.02
CA GLY A 204 -6.98 14.66 9.72
C GLY A 204 -5.92 15.30 8.82
N ARG A 205 -5.96 16.62 8.68
CA ARG A 205 -4.95 17.37 7.93
C ARG A 205 -3.54 17.11 8.46
N TYR A 206 -3.36 17.18 9.77
CA TYR A 206 -2.07 16.93 10.39
C TYR A 206 -1.55 15.53 10.07
N LEU A 207 -2.39 14.50 10.19
CA LEU A 207 -2.01 13.12 9.90
C LEU A 207 -1.67 12.93 8.43
N VAL A 208 -2.53 13.36 7.52
CA VAL A 208 -2.40 13.13 6.07
C VAL A 208 -1.23 13.90 5.46
N GLU A 209 -1.05 15.17 5.86
CA GLU A 209 0.00 16.03 5.31
C GLU A 209 1.37 15.82 5.97
N GLY A 210 1.38 15.32 7.20
CA GLY A 210 2.58 15.13 8.02
C GLY A 210 2.96 13.65 8.13
N PRO A 211 2.69 12.99 9.27
CA PRO A 211 3.24 11.67 9.56
C PRO A 211 2.83 10.60 8.56
N ALA A 212 1.57 10.53 8.11
CA ALA A 212 1.12 9.51 7.16
C ALA A 212 1.54 9.77 5.71
N HIS A 213 2.13 10.90 5.40
CA HIS A 213 2.75 11.29 4.13
C HIS A 213 2.05 10.79 2.85
N CYS A 214 0.72 10.70 2.86
CA CYS A 214 -0.11 10.13 1.78
C CYS A 214 0.21 10.74 0.40
N ALA A 215 0.57 12.04 0.36
CA ALA A 215 0.94 12.73 -0.87
C ALA A 215 2.21 12.20 -1.53
N GLU A 216 3.10 11.52 -0.81
CA GLU A 216 4.35 11.01 -1.38
C GLU A 216 4.09 9.93 -2.43
N CYS A 217 3.04 9.12 -2.24
CA CYS A 217 2.59 8.15 -3.23
C CYS A 217 1.45 8.69 -4.11
N HIS A 218 0.47 9.37 -3.50
CA HIS A 218 -0.75 9.79 -4.17
C HIS A 218 -0.66 11.14 -4.91
N SER A 219 0.54 11.57 -5.33
CA SER A 219 0.70 12.81 -6.09
C SER A 219 1.64 12.61 -7.28
N PRO A 220 1.40 13.26 -8.42
CA PRO A 220 2.32 13.20 -9.54
C PRO A 220 3.60 13.97 -9.21
N ARG A 221 4.70 13.55 -9.82
CA ARG A 221 6.01 14.18 -9.64
C ARG A 221 6.54 14.81 -10.94
N ASN A 222 7.25 15.89 -10.77
CA ASN A 222 7.95 16.55 -11.88
C ASN A 222 9.28 15.81 -12.20
N VAL A 223 9.98 16.28 -13.23
CA VAL A 223 11.26 15.70 -13.66
C VAL A 223 12.37 15.74 -12.60
N ALA A 224 12.24 16.60 -11.59
CA ALA A 224 13.16 16.66 -10.45
C ALA A 224 12.73 15.74 -9.28
N GLY A 225 11.69 14.96 -9.46
CA GLY A 225 11.14 14.07 -8.43
C GLY A 225 10.33 14.77 -7.34
N ALA A 226 10.06 16.07 -7.45
CA ALA A 226 9.25 16.81 -6.49
C ALA A 226 7.75 16.69 -6.81
N ILE A 227 6.92 16.69 -5.77
CA ILE A 227 5.46 16.69 -5.91
C ILE A 227 5.00 17.94 -6.69
N VAL A 228 4.10 17.73 -7.65
CA VAL A 228 3.45 18.80 -8.39
C VAL A 228 2.35 19.39 -7.48
N ALA A 229 2.62 20.59 -6.94
CA ALA A 229 1.87 21.16 -5.83
C ALA A 229 0.37 21.37 -6.11
N ASP A 230 0.01 21.83 -7.30
CA ASP A 230 -1.36 22.06 -7.77
C ASP A 230 -2.12 20.76 -8.10
N ARG A 231 -1.42 19.64 -8.11
CA ARG A 231 -1.98 18.30 -8.33
C ARG A 231 -1.75 17.35 -7.16
N ARG A 232 -1.52 17.90 -5.98
CA ARG A 232 -1.31 17.12 -4.76
C ARG A 232 -2.51 16.21 -4.49
N PHE A 233 -2.26 14.95 -4.18
CA PHE A 233 -3.25 13.88 -3.98
C PHE A 233 -4.01 13.42 -5.24
N ALA A 234 -3.67 13.90 -6.42
CA ALA A 234 -4.33 13.56 -7.69
C ALA A 234 -3.85 12.22 -8.31
N GLY A 235 -3.11 11.43 -7.55
CA GLY A 235 -2.51 10.19 -8.05
C GLY A 235 -1.23 10.43 -8.85
N GLY A 236 -0.55 9.35 -9.22
CA GLY A 236 0.70 9.44 -9.97
C GLY A 236 1.31 8.08 -10.29
N ALA A 237 2.39 8.08 -11.06
CA ALA A 237 3.16 6.88 -11.30
C ALA A 237 3.77 6.36 -9.97
N ASP A 238 3.73 5.06 -9.77
CA ASP A 238 4.37 4.42 -8.63
C ASP A 238 5.89 4.68 -8.66
N GLN A 239 6.43 5.11 -7.52
CA GLN A 239 7.84 5.49 -7.39
C GLN A 239 8.79 4.27 -7.40
N GLY A 240 8.32 3.14 -6.90
CA GLY A 240 9.09 1.89 -6.78
C GLY A 240 8.84 0.88 -7.89
N GLY A 241 7.89 1.13 -8.79
CA GLY A 241 7.42 0.08 -9.68
C GLY A 241 6.89 0.51 -11.04
N THR A 242 6.10 -0.36 -11.62
CA THR A 242 5.46 -0.22 -12.93
C THR A 242 3.96 0.08 -12.80
N GLY A 243 3.53 0.53 -11.63
CA GLY A 243 2.14 0.77 -11.29
C GLY A 243 1.72 2.23 -11.36
N TYR A 244 0.53 2.48 -10.90
CA TYR A 244 -0.06 3.79 -10.75
C TYR A 244 -0.80 3.88 -9.42
N THR A 245 -0.49 4.92 -8.64
CA THR A 245 -1.16 5.21 -7.38
C THR A 245 -2.38 6.09 -7.64
N PRO A 246 -3.60 5.72 -7.21
CA PRO A 246 -4.81 6.39 -7.63
C PRO A 246 -4.98 7.78 -7.02
N ASN A 247 -5.86 8.58 -7.66
CA ASN A 247 -6.36 9.85 -7.14
C ASN A 247 -7.15 9.63 -5.84
N ILE A 248 -6.80 10.35 -4.77
CA ILE A 248 -7.51 10.33 -3.48
C ILE A 248 -8.15 11.68 -3.15
N THR A 249 -8.33 12.56 -4.13
CA THR A 249 -9.18 13.75 -3.97
C THR A 249 -10.66 13.40 -4.13
N PRO A 250 -11.58 14.23 -3.61
CA PRO A 250 -13.03 14.00 -3.71
C PRO A 250 -13.60 14.29 -5.11
N ASP A 251 -12.86 13.96 -6.15
CA ASP A 251 -13.29 13.99 -7.54
C ASP A 251 -13.90 12.65 -7.96
N GLU A 252 -14.73 12.63 -9.00
CA GLU A 252 -15.30 11.40 -9.55
C GLU A 252 -14.25 10.41 -10.07
N THR A 253 -13.07 10.91 -10.45
CA THR A 253 -11.91 10.10 -10.85
C THR A 253 -11.11 9.57 -9.66
N GLY A 254 -11.44 10.00 -8.45
CA GLY A 254 -10.81 9.60 -7.18
C GLY A 254 -11.82 8.97 -6.22
N ILE A 255 -11.90 9.52 -5.01
CA ILE A 255 -12.78 9.04 -3.93
C ILE A 255 -14.07 9.87 -3.80
N GLY A 256 -14.50 10.56 -4.84
CA GLY A 256 -15.68 11.45 -4.80
C GLY A 256 -16.96 10.74 -4.38
N TYR A 257 -17.18 9.53 -4.85
CA TYR A 257 -18.35 8.71 -4.53
C TYR A 257 -18.21 7.88 -3.24
N TRP A 258 -17.03 7.88 -2.60
CA TRP A 258 -16.82 7.20 -1.33
C TRP A 258 -17.39 8.04 -0.18
N SER A 259 -18.09 7.42 0.74
CA SER A 259 -18.42 8.02 2.04
C SER A 259 -17.22 8.04 2.97
N GLU A 260 -17.26 8.85 4.03
CA GLU A 260 -16.20 8.85 5.04
C GLU A 260 -16.07 7.47 5.72
N SER A 261 -17.18 6.78 5.98
CA SER A 261 -17.17 5.42 6.55
C SER A 261 -16.50 4.40 5.63
N GLU A 262 -16.73 4.49 4.32
CA GLU A 262 -16.07 3.60 3.35
C GLU A 262 -14.56 3.86 3.26
N ILE A 263 -14.12 5.11 3.42
CA ILE A 263 -12.68 5.43 3.52
C ILE A 263 -12.09 4.81 4.81
N VAL A 264 -12.79 4.92 5.94
CA VAL A 264 -12.39 4.28 7.20
C VAL A 264 -12.30 2.77 7.05
N ASP A 265 -13.31 2.14 6.45
CA ASP A 265 -13.32 0.70 6.20
C ASP A 265 -12.17 0.28 5.28
N TYR A 266 -11.87 1.06 4.26
CA TYR A 266 -10.72 0.81 3.39
C TYR A 266 -9.39 0.87 4.17
N LEU A 267 -9.19 1.86 5.01
CA LEU A 267 -7.98 2.00 5.84
C LEU A 267 -7.88 0.96 6.96
N LYS A 268 -9.01 0.33 7.35
CA LYS A 268 -9.05 -0.74 8.36
C LYS A 268 -8.98 -2.13 7.78
N LEU A 269 -9.67 -2.37 6.68
CA LEU A 269 -9.92 -3.70 6.13
C LEU A 269 -9.26 -3.93 4.77
N GLY A 270 -8.79 -2.87 4.13
CA GLY A 270 -8.21 -2.94 2.79
C GLY A 270 -9.23 -3.25 1.70
N THR A 271 -10.51 -3.02 1.95
CA THR A 271 -11.58 -3.29 0.98
C THR A 271 -12.24 -2.00 0.55
N SER A 272 -12.24 -1.71 -0.74
CA SER A 272 -12.91 -0.55 -1.31
C SER A 272 -14.44 -0.73 -1.33
N PRO A 273 -15.24 0.36 -1.51
CA PRO A 273 -16.69 0.26 -1.64
C PRO A 273 -17.18 -0.66 -2.76
N ILE A 274 -16.33 -0.91 -3.75
CA ILE A 274 -16.61 -1.83 -4.87
C ILE A 274 -15.90 -3.18 -4.69
N ASP A 275 -15.55 -3.52 -3.45
CA ASP A 275 -14.99 -4.81 -3.04
C ASP A 275 -13.65 -5.18 -3.73
N ILE A 276 -12.85 -4.17 -4.05
CA ILE A 276 -11.45 -4.36 -4.47
C ILE A 276 -10.58 -4.37 -3.22
N HIS A 277 -9.82 -5.44 -3.04
CA HIS A 277 -8.84 -5.51 -1.97
C HIS A 277 -7.57 -4.73 -2.33
N THR A 278 -6.97 -4.13 -1.31
CA THR A 278 -5.68 -3.46 -1.46
C THR A 278 -4.62 -4.42 -1.96
N GLY A 279 -3.78 -3.92 -2.87
CA GLY A 279 -2.61 -4.64 -3.36
C GLY A 279 -1.36 -3.77 -3.30
N GLY A 280 -0.20 -4.36 -3.59
CA GLY A 280 1.08 -3.65 -3.56
C GLY A 280 1.37 -3.02 -2.20
N ASP A 281 2.10 -1.91 -2.21
CA ASP A 281 2.53 -1.21 -1.00
C ASP A 281 1.36 -0.74 -0.13
N MET A 282 0.19 -0.43 -0.73
CA MET A 282 -0.98 -0.01 0.05
C MET A 282 -1.52 -1.10 0.98
N ALA A 283 -1.28 -2.38 0.69
CA ALA A 283 -1.66 -3.47 1.59
C ALA A 283 -0.85 -3.44 2.90
N GLU A 284 0.43 -3.08 2.83
CA GLU A 284 1.29 -2.89 4.00
C GLU A 284 0.87 -1.66 4.80
N ILE A 285 0.53 -0.56 4.11
CA ILE A 285 -0.02 0.65 4.74
C ILE A 285 -1.29 0.32 5.52
N VAL A 286 -2.23 -0.44 4.93
CA VAL A 286 -3.48 -0.85 5.61
C VAL A 286 -3.18 -1.73 6.83
N ALA A 287 -2.22 -2.62 6.77
CA ALA A 287 -1.82 -3.41 7.94
C ALA A 287 -1.35 -2.54 9.14
N ASN A 288 -0.84 -1.35 8.86
CA ASN A 288 -0.50 -0.37 9.88
C ASN A 288 -1.70 0.51 10.26
N THR A 289 -2.41 1.08 9.29
CA THR A 289 -3.53 1.99 9.57
C THR A 289 -4.66 1.32 10.37
N THR A 290 -4.87 0.00 10.21
CA THR A 290 -5.80 -0.78 11.05
C THR A 290 -5.47 -0.71 12.55
N ARG A 291 -4.24 -0.33 12.92
CA ARG A 291 -3.77 -0.20 14.30
C ARG A 291 -3.90 1.22 14.85
N LEU A 292 -4.33 2.18 14.03
CA LEU A 292 -4.59 3.56 14.45
C LEU A 292 -5.88 3.65 15.25
N PRO A 293 -6.00 4.64 16.15
CA PRO A 293 -7.27 4.96 16.79
C PRO A 293 -8.36 5.25 15.74
N GLU A 294 -9.56 4.75 15.97
CA GLU A 294 -10.69 4.94 15.03
C GLU A 294 -10.99 6.43 14.78
N ALA A 295 -10.86 7.26 15.82
CA ALA A 295 -10.99 8.71 15.69
C ALA A 295 -9.99 9.33 14.72
N ASP A 296 -8.77 8.79 14.63
CA ASP A 296 -7.75 9.23 13.68
C ASP A 296 -8.10 8.81 12.25
N LEU A 297 -8.65 7.62 12.05
CA LEU A 297 -9.12 7.17 10.74
C LEU A 297 -10.30 8.03 10.23
N HIS A 298 -11.26 8.34 11.10
CA HIS A 298 -12.34 9.29 10.78
C HIS A 298 -11.82 10.68 10.46
N ALA A 299 -10.83 11.16 11.20
CA ALA A 299 -10.21 12.45 10.92
C ALA A 299 -9.50 12.47 9.55
N ILE A 300 -8.78 11.40 9.20
CA ILE A 300 -8.16 11.22 7.88
C ILE A 300 -9.24 11.26 6.78
N ALA A 301 -10.32 10.47 6.93
CA ALA A 301 -11.42 10.42 5.96
C ALA A 301 -12.08 11.79 5.76
N ALA A 302 -12.42 12.48 6.84
CA ALA A 302 -13.00 13.82 6.80
C ALA A 302 -12.08 14.81 6.07
N TYR A 303 -10.77 14.77 6.34
CA TYR A 303 -9.82 15.65 5.65
C TYR A 303 -9.71 15.32 4.16
N LEU A 304 -9.58 14.06 3.77
CA LEU A 304 -9.54 13.67 2.36
C LEU A 304 -10.79 14.12 1.60
N LYS A 305 -11.96 14.04 2.23
CA LYS A 305 -13.23 14.54 1.65
C LYS A 305 -13.31 16.07 1.56
N SER A 306 -12.53 16.80 2.34
CA SER A 306 -12.46 18.26 2.33
C SER A 306 -11.47 18.83 1.31
N LEU A 307 -10.65 18.00 0.67
CA LEU A 307 -9.66 18.43 -0.33
C LEU A 307 -10.35 19.03 -1.56
N PRO A 308 -9.68 19.92 -2.30
CA PRO A 308 -10.15 20.31 -3.62
C PRO A 308 -10.26 19.10 -4.55
N ALA A 309 -11.38 18.97 -5.26
CA ALA A 309 -11.57 17.95 -6.28
C ALA A 309 -10.63 18.21 -7.46
N ILE A 310 -9.89 17.20 -7.90
CA ILE A 310 -8.97 17.27 -9.03
C ILE A 310 -9.31 16.15 -10.00
N ASP A 311 -9.73 16.51 -11.21
CA ASP A 311 -9.96 15.56 -12.29
C ASP A 311 -8.61 14.96 -12.75
N ALA A 312 -8.39 13.68 -12.43
CA ALA A 312 -7.15 12.96 -12.72
C ALA A 312 -7.43 11.46 -12.87
N PRO A 313 -7.96 11.02 -14.01
CA PRO A 313 -8.22 9.61 -14.26
C PRO A 313 -6.91 8.81 -14.31
N SER A 314 -6.94 7.59 -13.81
CA SER A 314 -5.80 6.67 -13.91
C SER A 314 -5.49 6.33 -15.37
N PRO A 315 -4.20 6.20 -15.75
CA PRO A 315 -3.81 5.81 -17.09
C PRO A 315 -4.49 4.51 -17.54
N GLY A 316 -4.98 4.48 -18.76
CA GLY A 316 -5.69 3.33 -19.31
C GLY A 316 -7.12 3.13 -18.81
N SER A 317 -7.60 3.98 -17.91
CA SER A 317 -9.03 4.03 -17.59
C SER A 317 -9.79 4.64 -18.75
N PRO A 318 -10.91 4.04 -19.17
CA PRO A 318 -11.74 4.67 -20.20
C PRO A 318 -12.26 6.00 -19.66
N GLU A 319 -12.18 7.04 -20.49
CA GLU A 319 -12.90 8.28 -20.19
C GLU A 319 -14.41 8.03 -20.31
N PRO A 320 -15.15 8.58 -19.38
CA PRO A 320 -14.72 9.14 -18.12
C PRO A 320 -14.81 8.13 -16.99
N ASN A 321 -13.86 8.10 -16.13
CA ASN A 321 -13.99 7.49 -14.79
C ASN A 321 -15.08 8.18 -13.96
N ARG A 322 -15.98 8.90 -14.60
CA ARG A 322 -16.99 9.76 -13.97
C ARG A 322 -18.28 8.99 -13.78
N THR A 323 -18.69 8.85 -12.53
CA THR A 323 -19.92 8.13 -12.14
C THR A 323 -21.15 8.61 -12.95
N ALA A 324 -21.25 9.90 -13.24
CA ALA A 324 -22.36 10.48 -14.01
C ALA A 324 -22.44 10.02 -15.47
N MET A 325 -21.36 9.49 -16.03
CA MET A 325 -21.29 9.01 -17.42
C MET A 325 -21.27 7.49 -17.53
N ILE A 326 -21.29 6.76 -16.41
CA ILE A 326 -21.41 5.31 -16.41
C ILE A 326 -22.83 4.96 -16.83
N ARG A 327 -22.99 4.49 -18.04
CA ARG A 327 -24.19 3.80 -18.45
C ARG A 327 -24.09 2.36 -17.98
N MET A 328 -24.76 2.06 -16.86
CA MET A 328 -25.02 0.67 -16.51
C MET A 328 -25.78 0.04 -17.66
N LEU A 329 -25.21 -0.96 -18.32
CA LEU A 329 -25.97 -1.76 -19.28
C LEU A 329 -27.08 -2.46 -18.48
N PRO A 330 -28.35 -2.32 -18.89
CA PRO A 330 -29.42 -3.02 -18.21
C PRO A 330 -29.12 -4.51 -18.26
N VAL A 331 -29.08 -5.15 -17.10
CA VAL A 331 -29.02 -6.61 -17.01
C VAL A 331 -30.32 -7.13 -17.60
N LYS A 332 -30.24 -7.67 -18.79
CA LYS A 332 -31.43 -8.16 -19.50
C LYS A 332 -32.17 -9.22 -18.69
N ASP A 333 -31.48 -9.89 -17.75
CA ASP A 333 -32.05 -10.91 -16.87
C ASP A 333 -31.21 -11.11 -15.60
N ALA A 334 -31.08 -10.09 -14.72
CA ALA A 334 -30.34 -10.22 -13.44
C ALA A 334 -30.92 -11.36 -12.58
N ALA A 335 -32.24 -11.49 -12.54
CA ALA A 335 -32.91 -12.58 -11.83
C ALA A 335 -32.60 -13.96 -12.44
N ALA A 336 -32.50 -14.05 -13.77
CA ALA A 336 -32.12 -15.28 -14.45
C ALA A 336 -30.63 -15.63 -14.26
N ALA A 337 -29.75 -14.64 -14.20
CA ALA A 337 -28.33 -14.83 -13.92
C ALA A 337 -28.08 -15.30 -12.48
N GLN A 338 -28.73 -14.70 -11.50
CA GLN A 338 -28.72 -15.16 -10.11
C GLN A 338 -29.33 -16.57 -9.94
N SER A 339 -30.42 -16.86 -10.65
CA SER A 339 -31.04 -18.19 -10.64
C SER A 339 -30.10 -19.25 -11.21
N LYS A 340 -29.35 -18.95 -12.28
CA LYS A 340 -28.34 -19.85 -12.85
C LYS A 340 -27.16 -20.07 -11.90
N LEU A 341 -26.68 -19.04 -11.23
CA LEU A 341 -25.62 -19.17 -10.22
C LEU A 341 -26.10 -20.03 -9.03
N ALA A 342 -27.29 -19.76 -8.52
CA ALA A 342 -27.88 -20.53 -7.44
C ALA A 342 -28.12 -22.01 -7.82
N ALA A 343 -28.48 -22.29 -9.08
CA ALA A 343 -28.68 -23.65 -9.59
C ALA A 343 -27.38 -24.47 -9.66
N LEU A 344 -26.21 -23.84 -9.71
CA LEU A 344 -24.92 -24.54 -9.60
C LEU A 344 -24.69 -25.12 -8.20
N GLY A 345 -25.35 -24.57 -7.19
CA GLY A 345 -25.27 -24.98 -5.80
C GLY A 345 -26.33 -26.01 -5.42
N SER A 346 -26.45 -27.13 -6.11
CA SER A 346 -27.34 -28.22 -5.73
C SER A 346 -26.85 -28.87 -4.42
N PRO A 347 -27.78 -29.33 -3.55
CA PRO A 347 -27.38 -30.12 -2.39
C PRO A 347 -26.70 -31.39 -2.89
N THR A 348 -25.44 -31.55 -2.52
CA THR A 348 -24.64 -32.72 -2.87
C THR A 348 -25.12 -33.94 -2.09
N SER A 349 -25.00 -35.13 -2.68
CA SER A 349 -25.23 -36.41 -2.02
C SER A 349 -24.34 -36.53 -0.78
N GLY A 350 -24.84 -37.10 0.33
CA GLY A 350 -24.23 -37.09 1.66
C GLY A 350 -22.80 -37.62 1.80
N ASP A 351 -22.18 -38.14 0.74
CA ASP A 351 -20.91 -38.85 0.77
C ASP A 351 -19.73 -38.04 0.14
N ALA A 352 -19.95 -36.84 -0.34
CA ALA A 352 -18.87 -36.02 -0.93
C ALA A 352 -17.86 -35.60 0.14
N THR A 353 -16.58 -35.97 -0.06
CA THR A 353 -15.47 -35.64 0.84
C THR A 353 -14.82 -34.29 0.49
N ALA A 354 -15.09 -33.75 -0.72
CA ALA A 354 -14.63 -32.45 -1.16
C ALA A 354 -15.71 -31.76 -2.00
N GLU A 355 -15.88 -30.48 -1.78
CA GLU A 355 -16.87 -29.63 -2.45
C GLU A 355 -16.28 -28.25 -2.75
N TYR A 356 -16.88 -27.51 -3.68
CA TYR A 356 -16.45 -26.18 -4.07
C TYR A 356 -17.54 -25.15 -3.77
N VAL A 357 -17.12 -24.02 -3.25
CA VAL A 357 -18.00 -22.89 -2.91
C VAL A 357 -18.52 -22.25 -4.19
N VAL A 358 -19.84 -22.11 -4.32
CA VAL A 358 -20.46 -21.40 -5.47
C VAL A 358 -20.54 -19.91 -5.20
N SER A 359 -20.97 -19.52 -4.00
CA SER A 359 -21.08 -18.14 -3.54
C SER A 359 -20.40 -17.97 -2.18
N THR A 360 -19.95 -16.75 -1.88
CA THR A 360 -19.24 -16.44 -0.63
C THR A 360 -20.02 -16.91 0.60
N LYS A 361 -19.34 -17.58 1.53
CA LYS A 361 -19.94 -18.13 2.75
C LYS A 361 -19.23 -17.64 4.00
N SER A 362 -20.01 -17.45 5.05
CA SER A 362 -19.50 -17.16 6.38
C SER A 362 -18.90 -18.39 7.04
N LEU A 363 -17.80 -18.20 7.76
CA LEU A 363 -17.10 -19.22 8.54
C LEU A 363 -17.34 -18.99 10.03
N PHE A 364 -17.52 -20.07 10.78
CA PHE A 364 -17.79 -20.07 12.23
C PHE A 364 -16.84 -21.02 12.96
N ASN A 365 -16.59 -20.75 14.23
CA ASN A 365 -15.72 -21.59 15.06
C ASN A 365 -16.28 -22.98 15.35
N ASP A 366 -17.58 -23.05 15.52
CA ASP A 366 -18.29 -24.26 15.93
C ASP A 366 -19.70 -24.32 15.32
N ALA A 367 -20.33 -25.50 15.40
CA ALA A 367 -21.64 -25.73 14.84
C ALA A 367 -22.74 -24.90 15.53
N ALA A 368 -22.62 -24.61 16.82
CA ALA A 368 -23.62 -23.83 17.55
C ALA A 368 -23.62 -22.37 17.06
N SER A 369 -22.44 -21.76 16.90
CA SER A 369 -22.29 -20.43 16.32
C SER A 369 -22.80 -20.38 14.88
N ALA A 370 -22.51 -21.39 14.07
CA ALA A 370 -23.00 -21.49 12.70
C ALA A 370 -24.53 -21.60 12.63
N ALA A 371 -25.15 -22.38 13.53
CA ALA A 371 -26.59 -22.59 13.56
C ALA A 371 -27.39 -21.32 13.85
N VAL A 372 -26.84 -20.42 14.66
CA VAL A 372 -27.51 -19.15 15.04
C VAL A 372 -26.97 -17.95 14.23
N LYS A 373 -26.09 -18.18 13.24
CA LYS A 373 -25.37 -17.13 12.49
C LYS A 373 -24.74 -16.11 13.46
N GLY A 374 -24.04 -16.62 14.47
CA GLY A 374 -23.38 -15.85 15.50
C GLY A 374 -22.13 -15.12 14.97
N ALA A 375 -21.13 -14.94 15.84
CA ALA A 375 -19.89 -14.25 15.44
C ALA A 375 -19.15 -15.00 14.33
N GLU A 376 -19.05 -14.36 13.17
CA GLU A 376 -18.27 -14.86 12.04
C GLU A 376 -16.77 -14.79 12.36
N VAL A 377 -16.03 -15.81 11.96
CA VAL A 377 -14.57 -15.82 12.08
C VAL A 377 -13.87 -15.59 10.76
N GLY A 378 -14.61 -15.47 9.68
CA GLY A 378 -14.11 -15.19 8.35
C GLY A 378 -15.17 -15.48 7.28
N LYS A 379 -14.74 -15.31 6.03
CA LYS A 379 -15.54 -15.67 4.85
C LYS A 379 -14.70 -16.51 3.90
N VAL A 380 -15.30 -17.54 3.32
CA VAL A 380 -14.71 -18.35 2.26
C VAL A 380 -15.29 -17.94 0.92
N MET A 381 -14.41 -17.80 -0.08
CA MET A 381 -14.74 -17.23 -1.38
C MET A 381 -15.21 -18.29 -2.38
N ALA A 382 -15.91 -17.85 -3.42
CA ALA A 382 -16.33 -18.71 -4.54
C ALA A 382 -15.13 -19.46 -5.15
N ALA A 383 -15.39 -20.63 -5.69
CA ALA A 383 -14.41 -21.58 -6.25
C ALA A 383 -13.39 -22.17 -5.26
N THR A 384 -13.48 -21.85 -3.97
CA THR A 384 -12.63 -22.47 -2.95
C THR A 384 -13.05 -23.92 -2.73
N ARG A 385 -12.04 -24.81 -2.68
CA ARG A 385 -12.21 -26.21 -2.31
C ARG A 385 -12.37 -26.34 -0.80
N LEU A 386 -13.38 -27.08 -0.37
CA LEU A 386 -13.64 -27.44 1.02
C LEU A 386 -13.47 -28.94 1.18
N ASP A 387 -12.56 -29.38 2.03
CA ASP A 387 -12.51 -30.78 2.47
C ASP A 387 -13.49 -30.97 3.61
N VAL A 388 -14.55 -31.75 3.38
CA VAL A 388 -15.64 -31.95 4.35
C VAL A 388 -15.20 -32.97 5.40
N LEU A 389 -15.16 -32.55 6.66
CA LEU A 389 -14.74 -33.38 7.80
C LEU A 389 -15.93 -33.97 8.55
N ALA A 390 -17.03 -33.22 8.67
CA ALA A 390 -18.23 -33.66 9.37
C ALA A 390 -19.48 -32.93 8.83
N ARG A 391 -20.67 -33.52 9.05
CA ARG A 391 -21.96 -32.94 8.70
C ARG A 391 -22.89 -32.98 9.91
N SER A 392 -23.65 -31.92 10.17
CA SER A 392 -24.59 -31.85 11.27
C SER A 392 -25.71 -30.84 10.98
N GLY A 393 -26.95 -31.28 10.83
CA GLY A 393 -28.12 -30.41 10.75
C GLY A 393 -28.09 -29.37 9.62
N GLY A 394 -27.57 -29.73 8.45
CA GLY A 394 -27.43 -28.82 7.31
C GLY A 394 -26.13 -27.97 7.34
N LEU A 395 -25.36 -28.09 8.41
CA LEU A 395 -24.03 -27.48 8.55
C LEU A 395 -22.96 -28.51 8.23
N ILE A 396 -21.79 -28.00 7.81
CA ILE A 396 -20.60 -28.82 7.55
C ILE A 396 -19.38 -28.24 8.28
N GLN A 397 -18.58 -29.15 8.83
CA GLN A 397 -17.23 -28.82 9.24
C GLN A 397 -16.29 -29.05 8.08
N VAL A 398 -15.49 -28.06 7.79
CA VAL A 398 -14.61 -28.08 6.63
C VAL A 398 -13.18 -27.75 7.01
N ARG A 399 -12.23 -28.32 6.27
CA ARG A 399 -10.86 -27.87 6.24
C ARG A 399 -10.61 -27.12 4.93
N ILE A 400 -9.99 -25.95 5.05
CA ILE A 400 -9.56 -25.11 3.93
C ILE A 400 -8.05 -25.10 3.95
N ASP A 401 -7.42 -25.71 2.95
CA ASP A 401 -5.98 -25.72 2.76
C ASP A 401 -5.57 -24.63 1.78
N GLY A 402 -4.51 -23.90 2.09
CA GLY A 402 -4.03 -22.80 1.24
C GLY A 402 -2.66 -22.31 1.65
N TRP A 403 -2.38 -21.06 1.31
CA TRP A 403 -1.12 -20.39 1.58
C TRP A 403 -1.35 -19.05 2.27
N GLN A 404 -0.51 -18.72 3.24
CA GLN A 404 -0.43 -17.39 3.83
C GLN A 404 0.90 -16.76 3.47
N GLN A 405 0.86 -15.49 3.10
CA GLN A 405 2.06 -14.66 2.90
C GLN A 405 2.44 -14.02 4.23
N ASP A 406 3.71 -13.94 4.55
CA ASP A 406 4.19 -13.18 5.71
C ASP A 406 3.75 -11.71 5.61
N GLY A 407 3.21 -11.20 6.72
CA GLY A 407 2.63 -9.86 6.77
C GLY A 407 1.19 -9.74 6.25
N SER A 408 0.58 -10.84 5.76
CA SER A 408 -0.81 -10.86 5.28
C SER A 408 -1.59 -12.03 5.91
N ASP A 409 -1.63 -12.06 7.25
CA ASP A 409 -2.21 -13.19 8.00
C ASP A 409 -3.74 -13.29 7.87
N SER A 410 -4.41 -12.21 7.48
CA SER A 410 -5.87 -12.17 7.31
C SER A 410 -6.38 -12.83 6.03
N ALA A 411 -5.52 -13.25 5.12
CA ALA A 411 -5.90 -13.91 3.89
C ALA A 411 -5.31 -15.32 3.78
N LEU A 412 -6.13 -16.25 3.25
CA LEU A 412 -5.68 -17.57 2.81
C LEU A 412 -5.76 -17.60 1.29
N TYR A 413 -4.65 -17.89 0.64
CA TYR A 413 -4.53 -17.90 -0.82
C TYR A 413 -4.48 -19.33 -1.37
N ALA A 414 -4.96 -19.52 -2.59
CA ALA A 414 -4.99 -20.81 -3.24
C ALA A 414 -3.60 -21.37 -3.60
N LEU A 415 -2.72 -20.51 -4.05
CA LEU A 415 -1.40 -20.88 -4.57
C LEU A 415 -0.32 -19.97 -3.97
N GLN A 416 0.86 -20.54 -3.78
CA GLN A 416 2.04 -19.77 -3.40
C GLN A 416 2.37 -18.71 -4.45
N GLY A 417 2.71 -17.50 -4.01
CA GLY A 417 3.07 -16.40 -4.90
C GLY A 417 1.89 -15.75 -5.65
N GLN A 418 0.69 -16.34 -5.55
CA GLN A 418 -0.48 -15.88 -6.29
C GLN A 418 -1.58 -15.40 -5.33
N ARG A 419 -2.07 -14.18 -5.54
CA ARG A 419 -3.11 -13.56 -4.70
C ARG A 419 -4.52 -13.99 -5.12
N ILE A 420 -4.73 -15.30 -5.25
CA ILE A 420 -6.04 -15.91 -5.45
C ILE A 420 -6.64 -16.17 -4.08
N VAL A 421 -7.49 -15.27 -3.60
CA VAL A 421 -8.02 -15.31 -2.24
C VAL A 421 -9.04 -16.43 -2.11
N GLN A 422 -8.80 -17.36 -1.20
CA GLN A 422 -9.74 -18.45 -0.82
C GLN A 422 -10.58 -18.10 0.41
N ALA A 423 -9.97 -17.45 1.39
CA ALA A 423 -10.69 -17.00 2.58
C ALA A 423 -10.11 -15.70 3.12
N VAL A 424 -10.99 -14.89 3.73
CA VAL A 424 -10.61 -13.73 4.54
C VAL A 424 -10.95 -14.04 5.99
N LEU A 425 -10.05 -13.73 6.90
CA LEU A 425 -10.03 -14.24 8.26
C LEU A 425 -10.01 -13.12 9.28
N THR A 426 -10.79 -13.27 10.34
CA THR A 426 -10.71 -12.42 11.52
C THR A 426 -9.53 -12.85 12.41
N PRO A 427 -9.09 -12.02 13.37
CA PRO A 427 -8.06 -12.40 14.33
C PRO A 427 -8.36 -13.71 15.08
N ALA A 428 -9.64 -14.01 15.34
CA ALA A 428 -10.07 -15.26 15.99
C ALA A 428 -9.80 -16.50 15.12
N ALA A 429 -9.95 -16.40 13.80
CA ALA A 429 -9.60 -17.49 12.89
C ALA A 429 -8.07 -17.58 12.70
N ILE A 430 -7.37 -16.45 12.60
CA ILE A 430 -5.91 -16.42 12.45
C ILE A 430 -5.22 -17.16 13.60
N ALA A 431 -5.71 -16.98 14.83
CA ALA A 431 -5.18 -17.69 16.02
C ALA A 431 -5.33 -19.21 15.97
N ARG A 432 -6.19 -19.74 15.08
CA ARG A 432 -6.50 -21.18 14.93
C ARG A 432 -5.90 -21.81 13.68
N ILE A 433 -5.24 -21.01 12.84
CA ILE A 433 -4.59 -21.54 11.65
C ILE A 433 -3.44 -22.47 12.04
N VAL A 434 -3.39 -23.60 11.39
CA VAL A 434 -2.22 -24.48 11.42
C VAL A 434 -1.27 -24.02 10.30
N ARG A 435 -0.17 -23.41 10.69
CA ARG A 435 0.82 -22.83 9.78
C ARG A 435 2.02 -23.75 9.64
N GLY A 436 2.41 -24.06 8.41
CA GLY A 436 3.58 -24.86 8.08
C GLY A 436 4.88 -24.05 8.09
N LYS A 437 5.95 -24.68 7.64
CA LYS A 437 7.25 -23.99 7.50
C LYS A 437 7.21 -22.93 6.42
N ALA A 438 8.04 -21.90 6.58
CA ALA A 438 8.25 -20.88 5.57
C ALA A 438 8.86 -21.48 4.29
N VAL A 439 8.34 -21.04 3.15
CA VAL A 439 8.86 -21.33 1.81
C VAL A 439 9.08 -20.00 1.12
N HIS A 440 10.33 -19.70 0.81
CA HIS A 440 10.71 -18.48 0.13
C HIS A 440 10.28 -18.49 -1.33
N ASP A 441 9.57 -17.47 -1.77
CA ASP A 441 9.24 -17.25 -3.19
C ASP A 441 10.20 -16.22 -3.79
N SER A 442 11.08 -16.69 -4.67
CA SER A 442 12.13 -15.86 -5.29
C SER A 442 11.57 -14.80 -6.27
N VAL A 443 10.34 -14.95 -6.74
CA VAL A 443 9.71 -14.01 -7.67
C VAL A 443 9.16 -12.81 -6.92
N SER A 444 8.42 -13.04 -5.84
CA SER A 444 7.88 -11.98 -4.99
C SER A 444 8.88 -11.50 -3.93
N ASN A 445 9.95 -12.27 -3.67
CA ASN A 445 10.92 -12.08 -2.58
C ASN A 445 10.24 -12.07 -1.19
N LEU A 446 9.20 -12.87 -1.03
CA LEU A 446 8.40 -13.00 0.19
C LEU A 446 8.38 -14.45 0.67
N ASP A 447 8.19 -14.62 1.97
CA ASP A 447 8.02 -15.94 2.56
C ASP A 447 6.54 -16.29 2.64
N TRP A 448 6.24 -17.53 2.29
CA TRP A 448 4.91 -18.10 2.26
C TRP A 448 4.84 -19.34 3.14
N HIS A 449 3.67 -19.56 3.75
CA HIS A 449 3.43 -20.72 4.60
C HIS A 449 2.24 -21.51 4.08
N ARG A 450 2.41 -22.81 3.87
CA ARG A 450 1.25 -23.67 3.67
C ARG A 450 0.45 -23.68 4.96
N SER A 451 -0.82 -23.32 4.87
CA SER A 451 -1.67 -23.08 6.02
C SER A 451 -3.01 -23.78 5.86
N SER A 452 -3.61 -24.18 6.96
CA SER A 452 -4.94 -24.78 6.95
C SER A 452 -5.81 -24.23 8.09
N LEU A 453 -7.09 -24.07 7.79
CA LEU A 453 -8.12 -23.64 8.74
C LEU A 453 -9.23 -24.70 8.81
N THR A 454 -9.63 -25.09 10.00
CA THR A 454 -10.85 -25.88 10.25
C THR A 454 -11.93 -24.96 10.79
N ALA A 455 -13.09 -24.93 10.13
CA ALA A 455 -14.21 -24.08 10.48
C ALA A 455 -15.55 -24.76 10.16
N TRP A 456 -16.66 -24.18 10.62
CA TRP A 456 -18.00 -24.57 10.26
C TRP A 456 -18.63 -23.57 9.29
N THR A 457 -19.46 -24.09 8.37
CA THR A 457 -20.25 -23.26 7.44
C THR A 457 -21.55 -23.97 7.09
N ASP A 458 -22.46 -23.29 6.39
CA ASP A 458 -23.65 -23.97 5.89
C ASP A 458 -23.33 -24.87 4.68
N GLY A 459 -23.97 -26.00 4.59
CA GLY A 459 -23.76 -27.01 3.54
C GLY A 459 -24.56 -26.77 2.25
N GLN A 460 -25.24 -25.62 2.11
CA GLN A 460 -26.00 -25.28 0.91
C GLN A 460 -25.11 -24.56 -0.11
N GLY A 461 -25.51 -24.54 -1.38
CA GLY A 461 -24.80 -23.76 -2.40
C GLY A 461 -23.35 -24.20 -2.62
N LEU A 462 -23.10 -25.49 -2.61
CA LEU A 462 -21.81 -26.11 -2.93
C LEU A 462 -21.92 -26.92 -4.23
N ASN A 463 -20.79 -27.14 -4.89
CA ASN A 463 -20.71 -27.89 -6.15
C ASN A 463 -19.63 -28.98 -6.04
N PRO A 464 -19.84 -30.18 -6.56
CA PRO A 464 -18.86 -31.25 -6.49
C PRO A 464 -17.60 -31.01 -7.32
N GLY A 465 -17.60 -30.02 -8.25
CA GLY A 465 -16.45 -29.80 -9.11
C GLY A 465 -16.40 -28.43 -9.75
N LEU A 466 -15.19 -27.98 -10.07
CA LEU A 466 -14.92 -26.72 -10.75
C LEU A 466 -15.43 -26.62 -12.19
N PRO A 467 -15.54 -27.70 -13.02
CA PRO A 467 -15.91 -27.57 -14.44
C PRO A 467 -17.24 -26.82 -14.66
N ALA A 468 -18.26 -27.08 -13.82
CA ALA A 468 -19.54 -26.38 -13.92
C ALA A 468 -19.41 -24.89 -13.57
N LEU A 469 -18.62 -24.55 -12.56
CA LEU A 469 -18.33 -23.18 -12.14
C LEU A 469 -17.55 -22.43 -13.23
N TRP A 470 -16.58 -23.09 -13.84
CA TRP A 470 -15.78 -22.51 -14.94
C TRP A 470 -16.58 -22.31 -16.22
N ALA A 471 -17.46 -23.26 -16.57
CA ALA A 471 -18.36 -23.10 -17.72
C ALA A 471 -19.31 -21.90 -17.52
N TYR A 472 -19.89 -21.77 -16.33
CA TYR A 472 -20.70 -20.60 -16.00
C TYR A 472 -19.91 -19.29 -16.10
N SER A 473 -18.70 -19.25 -15.52
CA SER A 473 -17.85 -18.06 -15.52
C SER A 473 -17.39 -17.66 -16.92
N ALA A 474 -17.04 -18.63 -17.76
CA ALA A 474 -16.66 -18.39 -19.16
C ALA A 474 -17.84 -17.78 -19.97
N ASN A 475 -19.05 -18.29 -19.78
CA ASN A 475 -20.25 -17.74 -20.41
C ASN A 475 -20.54 -16.33 -19.88
N LEU A 476 -20.47 -16.14 -18.55
CA LEU A 476 -20.67 -14.83 -17.93
C LEU A 476 -19.67 -13.80 -18.46
N TYR A 477 -18.40 -14.19 -18.62
CA TYR A 477 -17.34 -13.35 -19.20
C TYR A 477 -17.66 -12.98 -20.64
N GLY A 478 -18.05 -13.98 -21.46
CA GLY A 478 -18.44 -13.77 -22.84
C GLY A 478 -19.64 -12.83 -22.97
N ASP A 479 -20.72 -13.15 -22.26
CA ASP A 479 -22.00 -12.43 -22.39
C ASP A 479 -21.95 -11.00 -21.84
N THR A 480 -21.18 -10.79 -20.75
CA THR A 480 -21.16 -9.50 -20.07
C THR A 480 -20.11 -8.55 -20.63
N CYS A 481 -18.89 -9.03 -20.86
CA CYS A 481 -17.75 -8.15 -21.16
C CYS A 481 -17.57 -7.92 -22.67
N ALA A 482 -18.00 -8.86 -23.55
CA ALA A 482 -17.93 -8.69 -25.00
C ALA A 482 -18.88 -7.62 -25.54
N ALA A 483 -19.82 -7.16 -24.73
CA ALA A 483 -20.80 -6.15 -25.15
C ALA A 483 -20.17 -4.78 -25.47
N CYS A 484 -18.99 -4.48 -24.92
CA CYS A 484 -18.37 -3.15 -25.02
C CYS A 484 -17.06 -3.15 -25.81
N HIS A 485 -16.29 -4.23 -25.78
CA HIS A 485 -14.98 -4.32 -26.46
C HIS A 485 -14.60 -5.78 -26.73
N ALA A 486 -13.54 -6.00 -27.52
CA ALA A 486 -12.98 -7.33 -27.72
C ALA A 486 -12.45 -7.88 -26.37
N LEU A 487 -12.82 -9.13 -26.07
CA LEU A 487 -12.41 -9.77 -24.82
C LEU A 487 -10.92 -10.09 -24.81
N PRO A 488 -10.18 -9.66 -23.77
CA PRO A 488 -8.89 -10.23 -23.51
C PRO A 488 -9.00 -11.74 -23.22
N LEU A 489 -8.08 -12.53 -23.73
CA LEU A 489 -7.99 -13.93 -23.33
C LEU A 489 -7.67 -14.01 -21.84
N SER A 490 -8.19 -15.01 -21.13
CA SER A 490 -7.89 -15.21 -19.69
C SER A 490 -6.38 -15.32 -19.42
N GLY A 491 -5.61 -15.88 -20.35
CA GLY A 491 -4.15 -15.93 -20.32
C GLY A 491 -3.42 -14.65 -20.75
N ALA A 492 -4.12 -13.55 -21.02
CA ALA A 492 -3.49 -12.28 -21.42
C ALA A 492 -2.78 -11.57 -20.27
N TYR A 493 -3.26 -11.76 -19.05
CA TYR A 493 -2.74 -11.13 -17.85
C TYR A 493 -2.25 -12.18 -16.83
N LEU A 494 -1.41 -11.73 -15.88
CA LEU A 494 -1.05 -12.51 -14.70
C LEU A 494 -2.23 -12.57 -13.72
N SER A 495 -2.25 -13.59 -12.85
CA SER A 495 -3.32 -13.77 -11.85
C SER A 495 -3.52 -12.53 -10.96
N ASN A 496 -2.42 -11.92 -10.51
CA ASN A 496 -2.46 -10.72 -9.68
C ASN A 496 -2.90 -9.46 -10.46
N GLN A 497 -2.73 -9.42 -11.78
CA GLN A 497 -3.19 -8.31 -12.63
C GLN A 497 -4.70 -8.36 -12.88
N TRP A 498 -5.30 -9.55 -12.92
CA TRP A 498 -6.74 -9.70 -13.13
C TRP A 498 -7.58 -9.01 -12.06
N VAL A 499 -7.08 -8.92 -10.81
CA VAL A 499 -7.74 -8.18 -9.72
C VAL A 499 -8.01 -6.73 -10.13
N GLY A 500 -6.98 -6.05 -10.63
CA GLY A 500 -7.10 -4.65 -11.08
C GLY A 500 -7.91 -4.51 -12.38
N VAL A 501 -7.69 -5.39 -13.36
CA VAL A 501 -8.38 -5.35 -14.66
C VAL A 501 -9.89 -5.55 -14.49
N LEU A 502 -10.29 -6.62 -13.77
CA LEU A 502 -11.72 -6.90 -13.57
C LEU A 502 -12.34 -5.86 -12.61
N GLY A 503 -11.60 -5.42 -11.59
CA GLY A 503 -12.06 -4.38 -10.68
C GLY A 503 -12.38 -3.07 -11.38
N ALA A 504 -11.54 -2.64 -12.33
CA ALA A 504 -11.81 -1.47 -13.16
C ALA A 504 -13.08 -1.62 -14.02
N MET A 505 -13.40 -2.86 -14.42
CA MET A 505 -14.58 -3.16 -15.25
C MET A 505 -15.85 -3.39 -14.42
N LYS A 506 -15.77 -3.72 -13.13
CA LYS A 506 -16.93 -4.01 -12.26
C LYS A 506 -18.00 -2.92 -12.32
N ARG A 507 -17.59 -1.66 -12.36
CA ARG A 507 -18.51 -0.51 -12.41
C ARG A 507 -19.34 -0.41 -13.70
N TYR A 508 -18.89 -1.07 -14.78
CA TYR A 508 -19.57 -1.08 -16.06
C TYR A 508 -20.34 -2.40 -16.33
N ALA A 509 -20.04 -3.41 -15.53
CA ALA A 509 -20.60 -4.74 -15.67
C ALA A 509 -21.66 -4.97 -14.58
N PRO A 510 -22.89 -5.37 -14.96
CA PRO A 510 -23.97 -5.61 -14.02
C PRO A 510 -23.77 -6.99 -13.32
N LEU A 511 -22.68 -7.13 -12.60
CA LEU A 511 -22.33 -8.32 -11.81
C LEU A 511 -22.68 -8.08 -10.36
N ASP A 512 -23.37 -9.05 -9.74
CA ASP A 512 -23.43 -9.10 -8.29
C ASP A 512 -22.06 -9.55 -7.70
N ASP A 513 -21.91 -9.46 -6.38
CA ASP A 513 -20.64 -9.74 -5.73
C ASP A 513 -20.19 -11.20 -5.87
N ASP A 514 -21.12 -12.15 -5.85
CA ASP A 514 -20.79 -13.57 -6.00
C ASP A 514 -20.41 -13.91 -7.44
N GLN A 515 -21.10 -13.32 -8.43
CA GLN A 515 -20.74 -13.43 -9.84
C GLN A 515 -19.36 -12.82 -10.11
N TYR A 516 -19.09 -11.64 -9.54
CA TYR A 516 -17.79 -10.99 -9.66
C TYR A 516 -16.67 -11.85 -9.06
N ARG A 517 -16.86 -12.40 -7.85
CA ARG A 517 -15.85 -13.23 -7.19
C ARG A 517 -15.59 -14.54 -7.92
N LEU A 518 -16.64 -15.18 -8.40
CA LEU A 518 -16.51 -16.41 -9.18
C LEU A 518 -15.81 -16.16 -10.51
N LEU A 519 -16.18 -15.06 -11.20
CA LEU A 519 -15.54 -14.66 -12.46
C LEU A 519 -14.06 -14.28 -12.24
N LEU A 520 -13.75 -13.56 -11.17
CA LEU A 520 -12.37 -13.22 -10.83
C LEU A 520 -11.54 -14.48 -10.58
N ALA A 521 -12.06 -15.43 -9.80
CA ALA A 521 -11.39 -16.70 -9.58
C ALA A 521 -11.15 -17.45 -10.90
N TYR A 522 -12.15 -17.51 -11.78
CA TYR A 522 -12.00 -18.11 -13.11
C TYR A 522 -10.85 -17.48 -13.90
N LEU A 523 -10.81 -16.14 -14.02
CA LEU A 523 -9.79 -15.43 -14.76
C LEU A 523 -8.39 -15.61 -14.14
N GLN A 524 -8.30 -15.62 -12.83
CA GLN A 524 -7.05 -15.85 -12.12
C GLN A 524 -6.53 -17.29 -12.30
N TYR A 525 -7.39 -18.29 -12.21
CA TYR A 525 -6.98 -19.69 -12.42
C TYR A 525 -6.64 -20.00 -13.87
N HIS A 526 -7.12 -19.22 -14.83
CA HIS A 526 -6.80 -19.36 -16.26
C HIS A 526 -5.81 -18.30 -16.75
N SER A 527 -5.17 -17.58 -15.85
CA SER A 527 -4.18 -16.54 -16.15
C SER A 527 -2.89 -17.13 -16.73
N LYS A 528 -2.07 -16.23 -17.29
CA LYS A 528 -0.80 -16.57 -17.95
C LYS A 528 0.18 -17.37 -17.08
N ASP A 529 0.19 -17.06 -15.78
CA ASP A 529 1.12 -17.62 -14.79
C ASP A 529 0.54 -18.81 -13.99
N VAL A 530 -0.77 -19.07 -14.09
CA VAL A 530 -1.44 -20.16 -13.37
C VAL A 530 -1.96 -21.24 -14.33
N GLY A 531 -2.51 -20.85 -15.47
CA GLY A 531 -3.15 -21.77 -16.44
C GLY A 531 -2.28 -22.94 -16.92
N GLY A 532 -0.95 -22.80 -16.89
CA GLY A 532 0.00 -23.87 -17.19
C GLY A 532 0.25 -24.86 -16.03
N ALA A 533 0.04 -24.42 -14.79
CA ALA A 533 0.29 -25.22 -13.58
C ALA A 533 -0.90 -26.12 -13.20
N THR A 534 -2.13 -25.71 -13.51
CA THR A 534 -3.35 -26.46 -13.17
C THR A 534 -3.53 -27.73 -14.00
N VAL A 535 -2.95 -27.82 -15.18
CA VAL A 535 -2.98 -29.04 -16.01
C VAL A 535 -2.09 -30.17 -15.44
N ALA A 536 -1.09 -29.82 -14.64
CA ALA A 536 -0.17 -30.82 -14.03
C ALA A 536 -0.70 -31.41 -12.71
N ALA A 537 -1.63 -30.72 -12.01
CA ALA A 537 -2.17 -31.18 -10.72
C ALA A 537 -3.42 -32.08 -10.84
N THR A 538 -3.93 -32.27 -12.08
CA THR A 538 -5.10 -33.11 -12.37
C THR A 538 -4.76 -34.41 -13.12
N ARG A 539 -3.45 -34.76 -13.21
CA ARG A 539 -3.00 -36.05 -13.72
C ARG A 539 -2.50 -36.96 -12.61
#